data_67c24b364afbf49a3c75f9ea572148f1
#
_entry.id   67c24b364afbf49a3c75f9ea572148f1
#
_cell.length_a   1.000
_cell.length_b   1.000
_cell.length_c   1.000
_cell.angle_alpha   90.00
_cell.angle_beta   90.00
_cell.angle_gamma   90.00
#
_symmetry.space_group_name_H-M   'P 1'
#
loop_
_entity.id
_entity.type
_entity.pdbx_description
1 polymer ?
#
loop_
_entity_poly.entity_id
_entity_poly.type
_entity_poly.pdbx_seq_one_letter_code
_entity_poly.pdbx_strand_id
1 'polypeptide(L)'
;MGILHDLDFEQWPDQHCTKEQELLRQREVDERLIHAVASHGYQLTVDIAPEHEMEKVLYAVDELTGLIGAVALMRPSGSVSDMEVKSVKRKYKDKKFAAGCSREVIERGSAMLGWDLNDLIGRTILAMRASDAVA
;
A
#
# COMPACT_ATOMS: atom_id res chain seq x y z
N MET A 1 -6.83 -9.50 -5.39
CA MET A 1 -6.05 -8.28 -5.68
C MET A 1 -4.86 -8.14 -4.74
N GLY A 2 -5.04 -7.98 -3.45
CA GLY A 2 -3.95 -7.77 -2.49
C GLY A 2 -2.86 -8.85 -2.49
N ILE A 3 -3.21 -10.12 -2.68
CA ILE A 3 -2.25 -11.22 -2.73
C ILE A 3 -1.38 -11.17 -3.99
N LEU A 4 -1.89 -10.61 -5.09
CA LEU A 4 -1.24 -10.65 -6.40
C LEU A 4 -0.50 -9.37 -6.76
N HIS A 5 -0.64 -8.28 -5.97
CA HIS A 5 -0.16 -6.96 -6.40
C HIS A 5 1.37 -6.86 -6.56
N ASP A 6 2.12 -7.70 -5.85
CA ASP A 6 3.58 -7.75 -5.94
C ASP A 6 4.10 -9.04 -6.61
N LEU A 7 3.28 -9.68 -7.45
CA LEU A 7 3.59 -10.97 -8.07
C LEU A 7 4.94 -10.98 -8.80
N ASP A 8 5.31 -9.87 -9.43
CA ASP A 8 6.52 -9.75 -10.24
C ASP A 8 7.70 -9.10 -9.51
N PHE A 9 7.48 -8.56 -8.33
CA PHE A 9 8.48 -7.69 -7.66
C PHE A 9 9.78 -8.41 -7.34
N GLU A 10 9.71 -9.64 -6.85
CA GLU A 10 10.91 -10.38 -6.43
C GLU A 10 11.79 -10.79 -7.62
N GLN A 11 11.19 -11.26 -8.71
CA GLN A 11 11.92 -11.78 -9.86
C GLN A 11 12.19 -10.73 -10.95
N TRP A 12 11.32 -9.75 -11.07
CA TRP A 12 11.40 -8.69 -12.09
C TRP A 12 11.19 -7.30 -11.51
N PRO A 13 12.03 -6.86 -10.55
CA PRO A 13 11.83 -5.56 -9.87
C PRO A 13 11.83 -4.37 -10.85
N ASP A 14 12.62 -4.45 -11.92
CA ASP A 14 12.68 -3.39 -12.95
C ASP A 14 11.46 -3.37 -13.88
N GLN A 15 10.62 -4.39 -13.81
CA GLN A 15 9.39 -4.53 -14.60
C GLN A 15 8.15 -4.63 -13.69
N HIS A 16 8.26 -4.15 -12.47
CA HIS A 16 7.16 -4.19 -11.51
C HIS A 16 5.91 -3.51 -12.06
N CYS A 17 4.76 -4.14 -11.87
CA CYS A 17 3.46 -3.79 -12.42
C CYS A 17 3.30 -3.98 -13.93
N THR A 18 4.37 -4.21 -14.66
CA THR A 18 4.33 -4.53 -16.11
C THR A 18 4.38 -6.03 -16.33
N LYS A 19 5.35 -6.71 -15.71
CA LYS A 19 5.52 -8.16 -15.87
C LYS A 19 4.33 -8.96 -15.30
N GLU A 20 3.78 -8.52 -14.20
CA GLU A 20 2.61 -9.17 -13.60
C GLU A 20 1.39 -9.18 -14.53
N GLN A 21 1.19 -8.13 -15.33
CA GLN A 21 0.10 -8.10 -16.30
C GLN A 21 0.27 -9.20 -17.35
N GLU A 22 1.49 -9.39 -17.87
CA GLU A 22 1.82 -10.47 -18.81
C GLU A 22 1.57 -11.84 -18.19
N LEU A 23 2.07 -12.05 -16.96
CA LEU A 23 1.93 -13.33 -16.25
C LEU A 23 0.47 -13.68 -15.97
N LEU A 24 -0.33 -12.69 -15.59
CA LEU A 24 -1.76 -12.89 -15.32
C LEU A 24 -2.54 -13.15 -16.62
N ARG A 25 -2.22 -12.46 -17.73
CA ARG A 25 -2.84 -12.72 -19.03
C ARG A 25 -2.53 -14.12 -19.55
N GLN A 26 -1.31 -14.62 -19.35
CA GLN A 26 -0.94 -16.00 -19.70
C GLN A 26 -1.78 -17.04 -18.95
N ARG A 27 -2.32 -16.68 -17.79
CA ARG A 27 -3.21 -17.52 -16.97
C ARG A 27 -4.68 -17.21 -17.17
N GLU A 28 -5.01 -16.45 -18.20
CA GLU A 28 -6.39 -16.09 -18.55
C GLU A 28 -7.18 -15.41 -17.42
N VAL A 29 -6.48 -14.64 -16.60
CA VAL A 29 -7.10 -13.85 -15.52
C VAL A 29 -7.91 -12.69 -16.13
N ASP A 30 -9.07 -12.38 -15.53
CA ASP A 30 -9.94 -11.30 -15.97
C ASP A 30 -9.19 -9.95 -16.01
N GLU A 31 -9.34 -9.21 -17.12
CA GLU A 31 -8.68 -7.92 -17.32
C GLU A 31 -9.02 -6.89 -16.23
N ARG A 32 -10.20 -6.97 -15.61
CA ARG A 32 -10.56 -6.10 -14.48
C ARG A 32 -9.66 -6.35 -13.27
N LEU A 33 -9.31 -7.62 -13.02
CA LEU A 33 -8.39 -7.96 -11.93
C LEU A 33 -6.96 -7.55 -12.28
N ILE A 34 -6.55 -7.71 -13.54
CA ILE A 34 -5.23 -7.26 -14.02
C ILE A 34 -5.09 -5.75 -13.86
N HIS A 35 -6.10 -4.97 -14.26
CA HIS A 35 -6.14 -3.52 -14.04
C HIS A 35 -6.04 -3.18 -12.55
N ALA A 36 -6.81 -3.87 -11.72
CA ALA A 36 -6.81 -3.64 -10.28
C ALA A 36 -5.44 -3.87 -9.65
N VAL A 37 -4.75 -4.94 -10.06
CA VAL A 37 -3.42 -5.25 -9.58
C VAL A 37 -2.40 -4.22 -10.07
N ALA A 38 -2.37 -3.92 -11.37
CA ALA A 38 -1.39 -3.01 -11.96
C ALA A 38 -1.52 -1.56 -11.48
N SER A 39 -2.74 -1.12 -11.15
CA SER A 39 -3.01 0.27 -10.76
C SER A 39 -2.34 0.71 -9.46
N HIS A 40 -1.87 -0.24 -8.61
CA HIS A 40 -1.14 0.15 -7.40
C HIS A 40 0.22 0.80 -7.72
N GLY A 41 0.76 0.60 -8.92
CA GLY A 41 1.99 1.23 -9.40
C GLY A 41 1.80 2.57 -10.11
N TYR A 42 0.60 3.13 -10.10
CA TYR A 42 0.29 4.40 -10.77
C TYR A 42 1.24 5.52 -10.36
N GLN A 43 1.81 6.21 -11.36
CA GLN A 43 2.80 7.28 -11.20
C GLN A 43 4.14 6.85 -10.58
N LEU A 44 4.35 5.55 -10.35
CA LEU A 44 5.65 4.99 -9.94
C LEU A 44 6.26 4.14 -11.04
N THR A 45 5.52 3.14 -11.51
CA THR A 45 5.99 2.14 -12.50
C THR A 45 5.12 2.07 -13.75
N VAL A 46 3.85 2.43 -13.65
CA VAL A 46 2.88 2.39 -14.75
C VAL A 46 1.99 3.63 -14.74
N ASP A 47 1.36 3.91 -15.88
CA ASP A 47 0.37 4.98 -16.03
C ASP A 47 -1.05 4.40 -16.11
N ILE A 48 -1.39 3.57 -15.13
CA ILE A 48 -2.71 2.94 -14.99
C ILE A 48 -3.32 3.46 -13.72
N ALA A 49 -4.23 4.44 -13.83
CA ALA A 49 -4.85 5.08 -12.68
C ALA A 49 -5.86 4.17 -11.97
N PRO A 50 -5.87 4.15 -10.63
CA PRO A 50 -6.94 3.50 -9.89
C PRO A 50 -8.31 4.11 -10.21
N GLU A 51 -9.29 3.27 -10.51
CA GLU A 51 -10.65 3.70 -10.87
C GLU A 51 -11.68 3.20 -9.84
N HIS A 52 -11.65 1.89 -9.56
CA HIS A 52 -12.52 1.27 -8.56
C HIS A 52 -12.08 1.66 -7.14
N GLU A 53 -13.03 1.79 -6.22
CA GLU A 53 -12.71 2.15 -4.82
C GLU A 53 -11.68 1.21 -4.18
N MET A 54 -11.80 -0.10 -4.44
CA MET A 54 -10.86 -1.09 -3.93
C MET A 54 -9.43 -0.88 -4.47
N GLU A 55 -9.29 -0.43 -5.72
CA GLU A 55 -8.01 -0.06 -6.31
C GLU A 55 -7.42 1.19 -5.63
N LYS A 56 -8.26 2.18 -5.35
CA LYS A 56 -7.85 3.40 -4.64
C LYS A 56 -7.41 3.10 -3.22
N VAL A 57 -8.08 2.17 -2.54
CA VAL A 57 -7.67 1.71 -1.20
C VAL A 57 -6.32 1.04 -1.26
N LEU A 58 -6.11 0.07 -2.15
CA LEU A 58 -4.80 -0.59 -2.30
C LEU A 58 -3.70 0.43 -2.59
N TYR A 59 -3.94 1.33 -3.52
CA TYR A 59 -3.00 2.40 -3.87
C TYR A 59 -2.62 3.28 -2.67
N ALA A 60 -3.61 3.65 -1.85
CA ALA A 60 -3.40 4.52 -0.70
C ALA A 60 -2.68 3.83 0.46
N VAL A 61 -2.89 2.51 0.66
CA VAL A 61 -2.39 1.80 1.84
C VAL A 61 -1.10 1.02 1.61
N ASP A 62 -0.75 0.72 0.37
CA ASP A 62 0.43 -0.10 0.04
C ASP A 62 1.70 0.49 0.67
N GLU A 63 2.06 1.70 0.32
CA GLU A 63 3.20 2.41 0.91
C GLU A 63 3.00 2.69 2.41
N LEU A 64 1.78 2.97 2.83
CA LEU A 64 1.46 3.30 4.22
C LEU A 64 1.63 2.10 5.16
N THR A 65 1.29 0.90 4.73
CA THR A 65 1.50 -0.31 5.55
C THR A 65 2.97 -0.53 5.83
N GLY A 66 3.84 -0.29 4.86
CA GLY A 66 5.29 -0.33 5.04
C GLY A 66 5.79 0.67 6.08
N LEU A 67 5.29 1.90 6.03
CA LEU A 67 5.64 2.93 6.99
C LEU A 67 5.14 2.59 8.40
N ILE A 68 3.90 2.14 8.53
CA ILE A 68 3.34 1.71 9.83
C ILE A 68 4.11 0.52 10.39
N GLY A 69 4.46 -0.45 9.55
CA GLY A 69 5.31 -1.58 9.95
C GLY A 69 6.67 -1.14 10.48
N ALA A 70 7.32 -0.19 9.82
CA ALA A 70 8.57 0.40 10.28
C ALA A 70 8.41 1.12 11.63
N VAL A 71 7.31 1.83 11.84
CA VAL A 71 7.01 2.45 13.15
C VAL A 71 6.83 1.38 14.22
N ALA A 72 6.12 0.30 13.92
CA ALA A 72 5.90 -0.80 14.85
C ALA A 72 7.22 -1.41 15.33
N LEU A 73 8.16 -1.66 14.43
CA LEU A 73 9.48 -2.21 14.76
C LEU A 73 10.29 -1.31 15.68
N MET A 74 10.06 0.00 15.66
CA MET A 74 10.75 0.97 16.55
C MET A 74 10.12 1.06 17.95
N ARG A 75 8.98 0.44 18.16
CA ARG A 75 8.28 0.46 19.45
C ARG A 75 8.76 -0.68 20.34
N PRO A 76 8.70 -0.52 21.69
CA PRO A 76 9.07 -1.62 22.61
C PRO A 76 8.27 -2.90 22.38
N SER A 77 6.98 -2.78 22.01
CA SER A 77 6.11 -3.92 21.70
C SER A 77 6.47 -4.63 20.39
N GLY A 78 7.09 -3.93 19.44
CA GLY A 78 7.32 -4.42 18.08
C GLY A 78 6.03 -4.72 17.31
N SER A 79 4.91 -4.16 17.73
CA SER A 79 3.57 -4.50 17.24
C SER A 79 2.72 -3.26 16.94
N VAL A 80 1.69 -3.45 16.12
CA VAL A 80 0.66 -2.44 15.86
C VAL A 80 -0.45 -2.44 16.93
N SER A 81 -0.43 -3.40 17.85
CA SER A 81 -1.49 -3.60 18.84
C SER A 81 -1.75 -2.37 19.73
N ASP A 82 -0.70 -1.66 20.09
CA ASP A 82 -0.74 -0.47 20.95
C ASP A 82 -0.47 0.84 20.18
N MET A 83 -0.46 0.79 18.84
CA MET A 83 -0.10 1.94 18.01
C MET A 83 -1.24 2.96 17.93
N GLU A 84 -0.88 4.23 17.98
CA GLU A 84 -1.81 5.34 17.81
C GLU A 84 -1.48 6.15 16.56
N VAL A 85 -2.50 6.80 15.98
CA VAL A 85 -2.36 7.65 14.80
C VAL A 85 -1.27 8.71 14.98
N LYS A 86 -1.21 9.34 16.15
CA LYS A 86 -0.20 10.39 16.44
C LYS A 86 1.24 9.89 16.34
N SER A 87 1.50 8.63 16.71
CA SER A 87 2.83 8.02 16.62
C SER A 87 3.25 7.85 15.16
N VAL A 88 2.34 7.39 14.31
CA VAL A 88 2.57 7.24 12.87
C VAL A 88 2.76 8.62 12.23
N LYS A 89 1.92 9.59 12.54
CA LYS A 89 2.02 10.95 11.98
C LYS A 89 3.36 11.62 12.30
N ARG A 90 3.87 11.45 13.51
CA ARG A 90 5.16 12.00 13.88
C ARG A 90 6.28 11.45 13.01
N LYS A 91 6.27 10.14 12.74
CA LYS A 91 7.24 9.49 11.87
C LYS A 91 6.99 9.78 10.40
N TYR A 92 5.75 9.93 9.99
CA TYR A 92 5.37 10.32 8.64
C TYR A 92 5.99 11.68 8.25
N LYS A 93 6.02 12.63 9.16
CA LYS A 93 6.62 13.96 8.94
C LYS A 93 8.14 13.91 8.82
N ASP A 94 8.78 12.91 9.39
CA ASP A 94 10.23 12.70 9.25
C ASP A 94 10.52 12.01 7.91
N LYS A 95 10.88 12.81 6.91
CA LYS A 95 11.11 12.32 5.54
C LYS A 95 12.27 11.34 5.42
N LYS A 96 13.17 11.28 6.41
CA LYS A 96 14.27 10.32 6.43
C LYS A 96 13.84 8.97 6.97
N PHE A 97 12.80 8.94 7.80
CA PHE A 97 12.27 7.71 8.34
C PHE A 97 11.46 6.98 7.28
N ALA A 98 11.76 5.69 7.06
CA ALA A 98 11.12 4.87 6.02
C ALA A 98 11.05 5.63 4.67
N ALA A 99 12.20 6.16 4.23
CA ALA A 99 12.30 7.03 3.06
C ALA A 99 11.87 6.33 1.75
N GLY A 100 11.91 4.99 1.72
CA GLY A 100 11.40 4.20 0.59
C GLY A 100 9.88 4.20 0.45
N CYS A 101 9.15 4.57 1.50
CA CYS A 101 7.69 4.69 1.45
C CYS A 101 7.30 6.07 0.91
N SER A 102 6.68 6.11 -0.26
CA SER A 102 6.34 7.35 -0.95
C SER A 102 5.18 8.09 -0.26
N ARG A 103 5.48 9.25 0.35
CA ARG A 103 4.46 10.14 0.93
C ARG A 103 3.53 10.70 -0.14
N GLU A 104 4.05 10.97 -1.33
CA GLU A 104 3.24 11.47 -2.45
C GLU A 104 2.16 10.47 -2.87
N VAL A 105 2.48 9.19 -2.94
CA VAL A 105 1.52 8.12 -3.25
C VAL A 105 0.44 8.05 -2.17
N ILE A 106 0.84 8.09 -0.90
CA ILE A 106 -0.09 8.05 0.23
C ILE A 106 -1.05 9.25 0.18
N GLU A 107 -0.54 10.45 -0.03
CA GLU A 107 -1.35 11.68 -0.11
C GLU A 107 -2.27 11.66 -1.34
N ARG A 108 -1.79 11.20 -2.49
CA ARG A 108 -2.60 11.06 -3.70
C ARG A 108 -3.72 10.06 -3.50
N GLY A 109 -3.43 8.91 -2.88
CA GLY A 109 -4.44 7.89 -2.56
C GLY A 109 -5.48 8.40 -1.58
N SER A 110 -5.06 9.13 -0.55
CA SER A 110 -5.95 9.80 0.41
C SER A 110 -6.91 10.76 -0.31
N ALA A 111 -6.37 11.58 -1.22
CA ALA A 111 -7.17 12.52 -2.02
C ALA A 111 -8.17 11.80 -2.94
N MET A 112 -7.75 10.70 -3.60
CA MET A 112 -8.63 9.89 -4.45
C MET A 112 -9.83 9.32 -3.68
N LEU A 113 -9.62 8.94 -2.41
CA LEU A 113 -10.65 8.39 -1.55
C LEU A 113 -11.52 9.47 -0.88
N GLY A 114 -11.05 10.72 -0.87
CA GLY A 114 -11.69 11.78 -0.09
C GLY A 114 -11.56 11.59 1.41
N TRP A 115 -10.58 10.83 1.87
CA TRP A 115 -10.28 10.62 3.29
C TRP A 115 -9.11 11.50 3.69
N ASP A 116 -9.16 12.11 4.88
CA ASP A 116 -7.99 12.80 5.39
C ASP A 116 -6.92 11.79 5.84
N LEU A 117 -5.68 12.27 5.97
CA LEU A 117 -4.55 11.42 6.30
C LEU A 117 -4.71 10.72 7.65
N ASN A 118 -5.29 11.40 8.65
CA ASN A 118 -5.53 10.80 9.97
C ASN A 118 -6.50 9.64 9.90
N ASP A 119 -7.56 9.80 9.12
CA ASP A 119 -8.58 8.77 8.91
C ASP A 119 -7.97 7.57 8.17
N LEU A 120 -7.20 7.82 7.12
CA LEU A 120 -6.49 6.77 6.38
C LEU A 120 -5.53 5.99 7.29
N ILE A 121 -4.71 6.68 8.07
CA ILE A 121 -3.78 6.04 9.02
C ILE A 121 -4.54 5.22 10.06
N GLY A 122 -5.60 5.77 10.64
CA GLY A 122 -6.39 5.09 11.66
C GLY A 122 -7.04 3.81 11.14
N ARG A 123 -7.65 3.87 9.97
CA ARG A 123 -8.26 2.68 9.31
C ARG A 123 -7.22 1.63 8.98
N THR A 124 -6.06 2.05 8.51
CA THR A 124 -4.96 1.12 8.17
C THR A 124 -4.43 0.43 9.42
N ILE A 125 -4.22 1.14 10.52
CA ILE A 125 -3.82 0.54 11.80
C ILE A 125 -4.84 -0.50 12.27
N LEU A 126 -6.13 -0.20 12.21
CA LEU A 126 -7.19 -1.14 12.60
C LEU A 126 -7.19 -2.40 11.72
N ALA A 127 -7.01 -2.25 10.42
CA ALA A 127 -6.91 -3.37 9.49
C ALA A 127 -5.70 -4.25 9.80
N MET A 128 -4.54 -3.65 10.06
CA MET A 128 -3.31 -4.37 10.41
C MET A 128 -3.46 -5.14 11.74
N ARG A 129 -4.11 -4.54 12.74
CA ARG A 129 -4.43 -5.25 14.00
C ARG A 129 -5.31 -6.47 13.77
N ALA A 130 -6.33 -6.33 12.93
CA ALA A 130 -7.23 -7.44 12.61
C ALA A 130 -6.48 -8.57 11.88
N SER A 131 -5.54 -8.24 11.01
CA SER A 131 -4.68 -9.21 10.33
C SER A 131 -3.76 -9.94 11.32
N ASP A 132 -3.12 -9.24 12.22
CA ASP A 132 -2.24 -9.83 13.25
C ASP A 132 -3.01 -10.78 14.19
N ALA A 133 -4.28 -10.49 14.46
CA ALA A 133 -5.11 -11.31 15.33
C ALA A 133 -5.51 -12.67 14.72
N VAL A 134 -5.45 -12.81 13.39
CA VAL A 134 -5.76 -14.05 12.66
C VAL A 134 -4.52 -14.79 12.15
N ALA A 135 -3.38 -14.15 12.23
CA ALA A 135 -2.10 -14.77 11.88
C ALA A 135 -1.56 -15.57 13.07
#